data_0a753bdb8d315c27a010b60cd6f4b01e
#
_entry.id   0a753bdb8d315c27a010b60cd6f4b01e
#
_cell.length_a   1.000
_cell.length_b   1.000
_cell.length_c   1.000
_cell.angle_alpha   90.00
_cell.angle_beta   90.00
_cell.angle_gamma   90.00
#
_symmetry.space_group_name_H-M   'P 1'
#
loop_
_entity.id
_entity.type
_entity.pdbx_description
1 polymer ?
#
loop_
_entity_poly.entity_id
_entity_poly.type
_entity_poly.pdbx_seq_one_letter_code
_entity_poly.pdbx_strand_id
1 'polypeptide(L)'
;MAIIDGLNKAFENKIRLGIMSVLAANGSADFATLKSLLELTDGNLASHTRHLEEAGYIRCEKSFIGRKPNTTYVITESGREAFAAHIAALERFLQGCRGD
;
A
#
# COMPACT_ATOMS: atom_id res chain seq x y z
N MET A 1 -22.79 4.32 -14.66
CA MET A 1 -21.60 4.29 -13.79
C MET A 1 -20.34 4.21 -14.67
N ALA A 2 -19.38 5.06 -14.40
CA ALA A 2 -18.16 5.07 -15.20
C ALA A 2 -17.28 3.85 -14.88
N ILE A 3 -16.52 3.36 -15.88
CA ILE A 3 -15.64 2.20 -15.68
C ILE A 3 -14.50 2.48 -14.68
N ILE A 4 -14.21 3.75 -14.40
CA ILE A 4 -13.21 4.13 -13.42
C ILE A 4 -13.74 4.13 -11.98
N ASP A 5 -15.04 3.96 -11.79
CA ASP A 5 -15.63 3.91 -10.45
C ASP A 5 -15.15 2.65 -9.74
N GLY A 6 -14.87 2.78 -8.46
CA GLY A 6 -14.35 1.69 -7.65
C GLY A 6 -12.84 1.72 -7.48
N LEU A 7 -12.12 2.53 -8.28
CA LEU A 7 -10.70 2.74 -8.06
C LEU A 7 -10.50 3.58 -6.80
N ASN A 8 -9.55 3.16 -5.98
CA ASN A 8 -9.29 3.79 -4.69
C ASN A 8 -8.23 4.88 -4.81
N LYS A 9 -8.57 6.10 -4.42
CA LYS A 9 -7.65 7.23 -4.49
C LYS A 9 -6.36 7.02 -3.71
N ALA A 10 -6.42 6.30 -2.60
CA ALA A 10 -5.22 6.02 -1.82
C ALA A 10 -4.20 5.24 -2.64
N PHE A 11 -4.64 4.45 -3.61
CA PHE A 11 -3.79 3.59 -4.43
C PHE A 11 -3.53 4.14 -5.83
N GLU A 12 -3.98 5.35 -6.12
CA GLU A 12 -3.70 6.01 -7.40
C GLU A 12 -2.27 6.55 -7.48
N ASN A 13 -1.56 6.57 -6.36
CA ASN A 13 -0.16 6.96 -6.31
C ASN A 13 0.71 5.71 -6.43
N LYS A 14 1.69 5.73 -7.33
CA LYS A 14 2.54 4.54 -7.57
C LYS A 14 3.32 4.09 -6.33
N ILE A 15 3.70 5.03 -5.47
CA ILE A 15 4.45 4.70 -4.26
C ILE A 15 3.54 3.97 -3.28
N ARG A 16 2.34 4.49 -3.05
CA ARG A 16 1.37 3.84 -2.15
C ARG A 16 0.91 2.50 -2.69
N LEU A 17 0.72 2.41 -4.01
CA LEU A 17 0.40 1.13 -4.64
C LEU A 17 1.53 0.12 -4.43
N GLY A 18 2.78 0.56 -4.58
CA GLY A 18 3.95 -0.28 -4.34
C GLY A 18 4.03 -0.77 -2.90
N ILE A 19 3.82 0.13 -1.93
CA ILE A 19 3.80 -0.23 -0.51
C ILE A 19 2.74 -1.29 -0.24
N MET A 20 1.52 -1.06 -0.69
CA MET A 20 0.42 -2.01 -0.49
C MET A 20 0.68 -3.35 -1.16
N SER A 21 1.31 -3.34 -2.34
CA SER A 21 1.66 -4.58 -3.04
C SER A 21 2.64 -5.43 -2.24
N VAL A 22 3.67 -4.81 -1.68
CA VAL A 22 4.64 -5.51 -0.83
C VAL A 22 3.96 -6.07 0.43
N LEU A 23 3.14 -5.25 1.08
CA LEU A 23 2.47 -5.66 2.32
C LEU A 23 1.39 -6.71 2.07
N ALA A 24 0.68 -6.62 0.96
CA ALA A 24 -0.32 -7.64 0.60
C ALA A 24 0.34 -8.99 0.33
N ALA A 25 1.51 -8.98 -0.30
CA ALA A 25 2.24 -10.21 -0.60
C ALA A 25 2.88 -10.85 0.64
N ASN A 26 3.36 -10.03 1.59
CA ASN A 26 4.16 -10.52 2.72
C ASN A 26 3.49 -10.36 4.09
N GLY A 27 2.40 -9.62 4.18
CA GLY A 27 1.72 -9.31 5.43
C GLY A 27 2.31 -8.12 6.17
N SER A 28 3.63 -8.01 6.16
CA SER A 28 4.35 -6.91 6.80
C SER A 28 5.69 -6.69 6.13
N ALA A 29 6.28 -5.54 6.38
CA ALA A 29 7.64 -5.21 5.97
C ALA A 29 8.15 -4.06 6.82
N ASP A 30 9.44 -4.03 7.13
CA ASP A 30 9.99 -2.91 7.86
C ASP A 30 10.33 -1.73 6.94
N PHE A 31 10.62 -0.59 7.57
CA PHE A 31 10.92 0.65 6.87
C PHE A 31 12.09 0.50 5.91
N ALA A 32 13.17 -0.13 6.36
CA ALA A 32 14.37 -0.30 5.54
C ALA A 32 14.11 -1.17 4.32
N THR A 33 13.33 -2.23 4.47
CA THR A 33 12.96 -3.13 3.38
C THR A 33 12.12 -2.40 2.34
N LEU A 34 11.10 -1.67 2.77
CA LEU A 34 10.26 -0.90 1.85
C LEU A 34 11.07 0.17 1.11
N LYS A 35 11.92 0.88 1.84
CA LYS A 35 12.78 1.90 1.26
C LYS A 35 13.67 1.32 0.16
N SER A 36 14.28 0.18 0.44
CA SER A 36 15.20 -0.47 -0.49
C SER A 36 14.46 -1.04 -1.71
N LEU A 37 13.38 -1.79 -1.49
CA LEU A 37 12.63 -2.42 -2.58
C LEU A 37 12.02 -1.40 -3.54
N LEU A 38 11.54 -0.29 -2.99
CA LEU A 38 10.85 0.73 -3.78
C LEU A 38 11.76 1.90 -4.17
N GLU A 39 13.02 1.84 -3.76
CA GLU A 39 14.04 2.86 -4.07
C GLU A 39 13.55 4.27 -3.69
N LEU A 40 13.11 4.42 -2.44
CA LEU A 40 12.53 5.67 -1.94
C LEU A 40 13.47 6.40 -0.98
N THR A 41 13.23 7.70 -0.83
CA THR A 41 13.84 8.47 0.25
C THR A 41 13.05 8.23 1.54
N ASP A 42 13.70 8.51 2.69
CA ASP A 42 13.04 8.43 3.99
C ASP A 42 11.78 9.30 4.04
N GLY A 43 11.87 10.52 3.52
CA GLY A 43 10.75 11.45 3.53
C GLY A 43 9.58 11.00 2.69
N ASN A 44 9.86 10.48 1.49
CA ASN A 44 8.79 9.96 0.62
C ASN A 44 8.09 8.76 1.25
N LEU A 45 8.86 7.82 1.78
CA LEU A 45 8.27 6.65 2.42
C LEU A 45 7.45 7.05 3.64
N ALA A 46 7.98 7.91 4.52
CA ALA A 46 7.28 8.36 5.72
C ALA A 46 5.97 9.07 5.38
N SER A 47 5.98 9.92 4.35
CA SER A 47 4.78 10.65 3.92
C SER A 47 3.68 9.70 3.44
N HIS A 48 4.04 8.73 2.61
CA HIS A 48 3.06 7.82 2.03
C HIS A 48 2.58 6.76 3.01
N THR A 49 3.43 6.28 3.91
CA THR A 49 2.98 5.37 4.97
C THR A 49 2.02 6.06 5.92
N ARG A 50 2.29 7.34 6.25
CA ARG A 50 1.37 8.11 7.09
C ARG A 50 -0.02 8.22 6.44
N HIS A 51 -0.06 8.49 5.15
CA HIS A 51 -1.32 8.56 4.40
C HIS A 51 -2.10 7.25 4.51
N LEU A 52 -1.42 6.13 4.33
CA LEU A 52 -2.04 4.80 4.41
C LEU A 52 -2.47 4.44 5.83
N GLU A 53 -1.70 4.85 6.85
CA GLU A 53 -2.08 4.68 8.25
C GLU A 53 -3.35 5.47 8.58
N GLU A 54 -3.42 6.72 8.14
CA GLU A 54 -4.59 7.57 8.36
C GLU A 54 -5.84 7.00 7.69
N ALA A 55 -5.68 6.34 6.56
CA ALA A 55 -6.77 5.66 5.88
C ALA A 55 -7.18 4.35 6.56
N GLY A 56 -6.39 3.86 7.51
CA GLY A 56 -6.66 2.62 8.23
C GLY A 56 -6.22 1.37 7.48
N TYR A 57 -5.43 1.49 6.43
CA TYR A 57 -5.03 0.37 5.58
C TYR A 57 -3.78 -0.34 6.05
N ILE A 58 -2.95 0.34 6.81
CA ILE A 58 -1.76 -0.24 7.44
C ILE A 58 -1.67 0.25 8.88
N ARG A 59 -0.94 -0.49 9.71
CA ARG A 59 -0.56 -0.03 11.04
C ARG A 59 0.94 -0.10 11.19
N CYS A 60 1.46 0.75 12.06
CA CYS A 60 2.87 0.85 12.34
C CYS A 60 3.17 0.17 13.68
N GLU A 61 4.15 -0.70 13.70
CA GLU A 61 4.63 -1.34 14.93
C GLU A 61 6.09 -0.96 15.13
N LYS A 62 6.39 -0.39 16.28
CA LYS A 62 7.74 0.01 16.62
C LYS A 62 8.33 -0.98 17.61
N SER A 63 9.57 -1.38 17.35
CA SER A 63 10.28 -2.34 18.18
C SER A 63 11.77 -1.99 18.17
N PHE A 64 12.56 -2.83 18.82
CA PHE A 64 14.02 -2.70 18.79
C PHE A 64 14.62 -3.99 18.28
N ILE A 65 15.61 -3.86 17.42
CA ILE A 65 16.48 -4.98 17.02
C ILE A 65 17.83 -4.69 17.70
N GLY A 66 18.08 -5.40 18.80
CA GLY A 66 19.17 -5.04 19.69
C GLY A 66 18.88 -3.68 20.31
N ARG A 67 19.74 -2.70 20.06
CA ARG A 67 19.56 -1.33 20.55
C ARG A 67 19.04 -0.37 19.50
N LYS A 68 18.79 -0.85 18.29
CA LYS A 68 18.32 -0.01 17.18
C LYS A 68 16.82 -0.02 17.09
N PRO A 69 16.19 1.17 17.01
CA PRO A 69 14.76 1.23 16.74
C PRO A 69 14.46 0.63 15.37
N ASN A 70 13.37 -0.10 15.29
CA ASN A 70 12.90 -0.70 14.04
C ASN A 70 11.40 -0.41 13.87
N THR A 71 11.02 0.05 12.69
CA THR A 71 9.63 0.35 12.37
C THR A 71 9.15 -0.68 11.35
N THR A 72 8.09 -1.39 11.67
CA THR A 72 7.46 -2.38 10.80
C THR A 72 6.05 -1.93 10.48
N TYR A 73 5.65 -2.06 9.23
CA TYR A 73 4.28 -1.79 8.78
C TYR A 73 3.57 -3.10 8.51
N VAL A 74 2.34 -3.19 8.94
CA VAL A 74 1.51 -4.38 8.80
C VAL A 74 0.24 -3.98 8.07
N ILE A 75 -0.14 -4.75 7.05
CA ILE A 75 -1.40 -4.52 6.38
C ILE A 75 -2.55 -4.90 7.30
N THR A 76 -3.59 -4.06 7.36
CA THR A 76 -4.78 -4.36 8.15
C THR A 76 -5.75 -5.19 7.32
N GLU A 77 -6.76 -5.76 7.97
CA GLU A 77 -7.85 -6.43 7.25
C GLU A 77 -8.55 -5.46 6.29
N SER A 78 -8.81 -4.25 6.78
CA SER A 78 -9.37 -3.18 5.95
C SER A 78 -8.47 -2.88 4.75
N GLY A 79 -7.16 -2.86 4.95
CA GLY A 79 -6.20 -2.66 3.87
C GLY A 79 -6.22 -3.77 2.83
N ARG A 80 -6.31 -5.01 3.29
CA ARG A 80 -6.42 -6.16 2.37
C ARG A 80 -7.67 -6.10 1.53
N GLU A 81 -8.79 -5.81 2.16
CA GLU A 81 -10.08 -5.70 1.47
C GLU A 81 -10.07 -4.55 0.47
N ALA A 82 -9.57 -3.38 0.88
CA ALA A 82 -9.50 -2.21 0.02
C ALA A 82 -8.58 -2.45 -1.17
N PHE A 83 -7.43 -3.08 -0.93
CA PHE A 83 -6.48 -3.37 -2.00
C PHE A 83 -7.04 -4.38 -3.00
N ALA A 84 -7.67 -5.46 -2.50
CA ALA A 84 -8.31 -6.45 -3.36
C ALA A 84 -9.42 -5.82 -4.22
N ALA A 85 -10.22 -4.95 -3.62
CA ALA A 85 -11.28 -4.24 -4.34
C ALA A 85 -10.72 -3.31 -5.42
N HIS A 86 -9.60 -2.63 -5.13
CA HIS A 86 -8.94 -1.77 -6.10
C HIS A 86 -8.41 -2.56 -7.29
N ILE A 87 -7.76 -3.69 -7.03
CA ILE A 87 -7.25 -4.57 -8.09
C ILE A 87 -8.39 -5.10 -8.95
N ALA A 88 -9.49 -5.53 -8.33
CA ALA A 88 -10.66 -6.00 -9.05
C ALA A 88 -11.27 -4.87 -9.92
N ALA A 89 -11.33 -3.65 -9.39
CA ALA A 89 -11.83 -2.50 -10.14
C ALA A 89 -10.91 -2.18 -11.33
N LEU A 90 -9.60 -2.30 -11.14
CA LEU A 90 -8.64 -2.08 -12.21
C LEU A 90 -8.78 -3.12 -13.32
N GLU A 91 -9.00 -4.39 -12.97
CA GLU A 91 -9.25 -5.44 -13.95
C GLU A 91 -10.51 -5.14 -14.77
N ARG A 92 -11.60 -4.72 -14.11
CA ARG A 92 -12.83 -4.32 -14.81
C ARG A 92 -12.61 -3.12 -15.73
N PHE A 93 -11.80 -2.16 -15.27
CA PHE A 93 -11.43 -1.00 -16.07
C PHE A 93 -10.71 -1.44 -17.34
N LEU A 94 -9.74 -2.33 -17.23
CA LEU A 94 -9.00 -2.85 -18.38
C LEU A 94 -9.91 -3.61 -19.36
N GLN A 95 -10.84 -4.40 -18.84
CA GLN A 95 -11.81 -5.10 -19.68
C GLN A 95 -12.72 -4.12 -20.42
N GLY A 96 -13.18 -3.07 -19.73
CA GLY A 96 -13.98 -2.03 -20.35
C GLY A 96 -13.25 -1.30 -21.46
N CYS A 97 -11.93 -1.11 -21.30
CA CYS A 97 -11.12 -0.46 -22.32
C CYS A 97 -10.92 -1.32 -23.57
N ARG A 98 -11.12 -2.64 -23.46
CA ARG A 98 -11.03 -3.55 -24.61
C ARG A 98 -12.28 -3.52 -25.49
N GLY A 99 -13.36 -2.96 -25.02
CA GLY A 99 -14.60 -2.85 -25.79
C GLY A 99 -15.36 -4.15 -25.92
N ASP A 100 -15.13 -5.10 -25.08
CA ASP A 100 -15.85 -6.38 -25.07
C ASP A 100 -17.15 -6.32 -24.28
#